data_81e8fd3608cacd849aef65b0e7998da1
#
_entry.id   81e8fd3608cacd849aef65b0e7998da1
#
_cell.length_a   1.000
_cell.length_b   1.000
_cell.length_c   1.000
_cell.angle_alpha   90.00
_cell.angle_beta   90.00
_cell.angle_gamma   90.00
#
_symmetry.space_group_name_H-M   'P 1'
#
loop_
_entity.id
_entity.type
_entity.pdbx_description
1 polymer ?
#
loop_
_entity_poly.entity_id
_entity_poly.type
_entity_poly.pdbx_seq_one_letter_code
_entity_poly.pdbx_strand_id
1 'polypeptide(L)'
;MKFGVSSYVWVSPFSNHTIEQLKHAKELGFDIYEIGVEDPSSFDPAYVKHEADKAGIQVNICGAFGPERDISSDASRYRDKGMEYIRTLIDMASVFGSPYVAGPMYAATGKARMASEEERTRQRAYAVDNLRDLAGYAATKGIRLALEPLNRFETDFLNTVDQGVELLD
;
A
#
# COMPACT_ATOMS: atom_id res chain seq x y z
N MET A 1 14.45 -18.60 3.20
CA MET A 1 13.38 -17.84 2.50
C MET A 1 12.31 -17.55 3.54
N LYS A 2 11.68 -16.37 3.52
CA LYS A 2 10.54 -16.04 4.38
C LYS A 2 9.25 -16.11 3.60
N PHE A 3 8.18 -16.60 4.23
CA PHE A 3 6.86 -16.68 3.63
C PHE A 3 5.92 -15.75 4.38
N GLY A 4 5.13 -15.00 3.62
CA GLY A 4 4.11 -14.09 4.16
C GLY A 4 2.71 -14.48 3.73
N VAL A 5 1.72 -13.98 4.49
CA VAL A 5 0.31 -14.12 4.17
C VAL A 5 -0.38 -12.78 4.34
N SER A 6 -1.27 -12.45 3.41
CA SER A 6 -2.07 -11.22 3.49
C SER A 6 -3.27 -11.39 4.43
N SER A 7 -3.60 -10.32 5.15
CA SER A 7 -4.81 -10.25 5.98
C SER A 7 -6.09 -10.56 5.20
N TYR A 8 -6.13 -10.20 3.92
CA TYR A 8 -7.27 -10.44 3.03
C TYR A 8 -7.64 -11.92 2.85
N VAL A 9 -6.76 -12.85 3.23
CA VAL A 9 -7.09 -14.29 3.23
C VAL A 9 -8.15 -14.62 4.27
N TRP A 10 -8.19 -13.87 5.38
CA TRP A 10 -9.06 -14.19 6.52
C TRP A 10 -9.97 -13.05 6.95
N VAL A 11 -9.52 -11.79 6.82
CA VAL A 11 -10.24 -10.62 7.34
C VAL A 11 -10.14 -9.42 6.41
N SER A 12 -11.23 -8.65 6.33
CA SER A 12 -11.34 -7.36 5.65
C SER A 12 -12.48 -6.58 6.31
N PRO A 13 -12.21 -5.42 6.91
CA PRO A 13 -10.89 -4.83 7.18
C PRO A 13 -10.15 -5.50 8.34
N PHE A 14 -8.83 -5.34 8.38
CA PHE A 14 -8.02 -5.64 9.56
C PHE A 14 -8.27 -4.57 10.64
N SER A 15 -8.34 -4.98 11.90
CA SER A 15 -8.60 -4.09 13.04
C SER A 15 -8.01 -4.63 14.34
N ASN A 16 -8.05 -3.83 15.41
CA ASN A 16 -7.69 -4.32 16.75
C ASN A 16 -8.51 -5.55 17.20
N HIS A 17 -9.73 -5.72 16.68
CA HIS A 17 -10.60 -6.86 17.01
C HIS A 17 -10.20 -8.15 16.29
N THR A 18 -9.34 -8.08 15.27
CA THR A 18 -8.85 -9.23 14.50
C THR A 18 -7.39 -9.53 14.76
N ILE A 19 -6.85 -9.01 15.86
CA ILE A 19 -5.42 -9.09 16.22
C ILE A 19 -4.91 -10.53 16.39
N GLU A 20 -5.77 -11.47 16.77
CA GLU A 20 -5.45 -12.88 16.91
C GLU A 20 -4.97 -13.53 15.61
N GLN A 21 -5.26 -12.94 14.46
CA GLN A 21 -4.78 -13.41 13.15
C GLN A 21 -3.25 -13.40 13.04
N LEU A 22 -2.56 -12.53 13.77
CA LEU A 22 -1.10 -12.52 13.85
C LEU A 22 -0.57 -13.85 14.43
N LYS A 23 -1.15 -14.28 15.54
CA LYS A 23 -0.79 -15.56 16.19
C LYS A 23 -1.19 -16.73 15.28
N HIS A 24 -2.37 -16.71 14.71
CA HIS A 24 -2.84 -17.74 13.80
C HIS A 24 -1.91 -17.92 12.58
N ALA A 25 -1.51 -16.82 11.94
CA ALA A 25 -0.54 -16.86 10.84
C ALA A 25 0.78 -17.50 11.26
N LYS A 26 1.28 -17.15 12.46
CA LYS A 26 2.51 -17.75 13.00
C LYS A 26 2.38 -19.25 13.26
N GLU A 27 1.25 -19.70 13.82
CA GLU A 27 0.97 -21.11 14.08
C GLU A 27 0.90 -21.94 12.78
N LEU A 28 0.48 -21.32 11.66
CA LEU A 28 0.51 -21.92 10.33
C LEU A 28 1.91 -21.92 9.68
N GLY A 29 2.91 -21.33 10.33
CA GLY A 29 4.30 -21.33 9.87
C GLY A 29 4.71 -20.13 9.02
N PHE A 30 3.90 -19.07 8.94
CA PHE A 30 4.29 -17.85 8.24
C PHE A 30 5.29 -17.02 9.05
N ASP A 31 6.19 -16.35 8.33
CA ASP A 31 7.18 -15.44 8.90
C ASP A 31 6.69 -13.98 8.91
N ILE A 32 5.79 -13.64 7.99
CA ILE A 32 5.32 -12.28 7.75
C ILE A 32 3.79 -12.29 7.65
N TYR A 33 3.17 -11.32 8.32
CA TYR A 33 1.75 -10.99 8.14
C TYR A 33 1.64 -9.64 7.45
N GLU A 34 1.05 -9.59 6.26
CA GLU A 34 0.82 -8.36 5.52
C GLU A 34 -0.57 -7.82 5.83
N ILE A 35 -0.63 -6.62 6.38
CA ILE A 35 -1.89 -5.95 6.68
C ILE A 35 -2.33 -5.12 5.48
N GLY A 36 -3.49 -5.45 4.89
CA GLY A 36 -4.20 -4.60 3.98
C GLY A 36 -4.88 -3.46 4.75
N VAL A 37 -4.37 -2.24 4.61
CA VAL A 37 -4.85 -1.09 5.39
C VAL A 37 -5.98 -0.39 4.64
N GLU A 38 -7.22 -0.82 4.88
CA GLU A 38 -8.39 -0.16 4.30
C GLU A 38 -8.73 1.14 5.05
N ASP A 39 -8.68 1.10 6.38
CA ASP A 39 -8.88 2.24 7.26
C ASP A 39 -7.74 2.34 8.29
N PRO A 40 -6.85 3.34 8.17
CA PRO A 40 -5.77 3.54 9.13
C PRO A 40 -6.22 3.76 10.58
N SER A 41 -7.48 4.16 10.79
CA SER A 41 -8.02 4.40 12.13
C SER A 41 -8.56 3.14 12.81
N SER A 42 -8.67 2.02 12.09
CA SER A 42 -9.26 0.77 12.59
C SER A 42 -8.38 0.02 13.60
N PHE A 43 -7.11 0.37 13.71
CA PHE A 43 -6.17 -0.24 14.65
C PHE A 43 -5.09 0.74 15.13
N ASP A 44 -4.54 0.45 16.30
CA ASP A 44 -3.38 1.15 16.86
C ASP A 44 -2.08 0.45 16.42
N PRO A 45 -1.22 1.12 15.61
CA PRO A 45 0.04 0.52 15.15
C PRO A 45 0.97 0.05 16.27
N ALA A 46 1.04 0.78 17.40
CA ALA A 46 1.89 0.40 18.52
C ALA A 46 1.37 -0.86 19.22
N TYR A 47 0.05 -0.99 19.36
CA TYR A 47 -0.58 -2.20 19.89
C TYR A 47 -0.37 -3.40 18.96
N VAL A 48 -0.59 -3.23 17.66
CA VAL A 48 -0.35 -4.29 16.67
C VAL A 48 1.12 -4.72 16.66
N LYS A 49 2.07 -3.77 16.73
CA LYS A 49 3.51 -4.08 16.82
C LYS A 49 3.82 -4.91 18.05
N HIS A 50 3.28 -4.54 19.21
CA HIS A 50 3.47 -5.28 20.46
C HIS A 50 2.98 -6.73 20.34
N GLU A 51 1.77 -6.94 19.82
CA GLU A 51 1.19 -8.28 19.66
C GLU A 51 1.92 -9.11 18.59
N ALA A 52 2.41 -8.47 17.53
CA ALA A 52 3.23 -9.13 16.51
C ALA A 52 4.57 -9.61 17.08
N ASP A 53 5.25 -8.79 17.89
CA ASP A 53 6.50 -9.18 18.56
C ASP A 53 6.27 -10.34 19.53
N LYS A 54 5.19 -10.31 20.28
CA LYS A 54 4.79 -11.37 21.19
C LYS A 54 4.47 -12.68 20.46
N ALA A 55 3.85 -12.59 19.28
CA ALA A 55 3.59 -13.76 18.43
C ALA A 55 4.84 -14.24 17.67
N GLY A 56 5.90 -13.43 17.59
CA GLY A 56 7.11 -13.74 16.83
C GLY A 56 6.91 -13.72 15.31
N ILE A 57 6.05 -12.81 14.81
CA ILE A 57 5.76 -12.62 13.38
C ILE A 57 6.09 -11.19 12.96
N GLN A 58 6.63 -11.02 11.77
CA GLN A 58 6.87 -9.69 11.19
C GLN A 58 5.59 -9.14 10.58
N VAL A 59 5.41 -7.81 10.62
CA VAL A 59 4.28 -7.14 9.97
C VAL A 59 4.80 -6.28 8.80
N ASN A 60 4.17 -6.45 7.64
CA ASN A 60 4.32 -5.56 6.49
C ASN A 60 2.97 -4.89 6.19
N ILE A 61 3.00 -3.86 5.36
CA ILE A 61 1.81 -3.08 5.01
C ILE A 61 1.59 -3.09 3.50
N CYS A 62 0.34 -3.34 3.11
CA CYS A 62 -0.19 -3.10 1.77
C CYS A 62 -1.30 -2.04 1.85
N GLY A 63 -1.25 -1.05 0.97
CA GLY A 63 -2.28 -0.01 0.90
C GLY A 63 -3.49 -0.43 0.07
N ALA A 64 -4.68 0.06 0.46
CA ALA A 64 -5.93 -0.07 -0.29
C ALA A 64 -6.32 1.27 -0.92
N PHE A 65 -6.31 1.33 -2.25
CA PHE A 65 -6.45 2.57 -3.03
C PHE A 65 -7.80 2.62 -3.75
N GLY A 66 -8.77 3.25 -3.13
CA GLY A 66 -10.07 3.54 -3.74
C GLY A 66 -10.10 4.88 -4.48
N PRO A 67 -11.25 5.25 -5.09
CA PRO A 67 -11.38 6.45 -5.94
C PRO A 67 -10.99 7.77 -5.28
N GLU A 68 -11.11 7.88 -3.97
CA GLU A 68 -10.76 9.08 -3.22
C GLU A 68 -9.28 9.17 -2.80
N ARG A 69 -8.47 8.12 -3.08
CA ARG A 69 -7.04 8.01 -2.76
C ARG A 69 -6.20 7.83 -4.01
N ASP A 70 -6.48 8.63 -5.03
CA ASP A 70 -5.89 8.53 -6.37
C ASP A 70 -4.89 9.65 -6.60
N ILE A 71 -3.60 9.36 -6.42
CA ILE A 71 -2.53 10.34 -6.63
C ILE A 71 -2.32 10.71 -8.10
N SER A 72 -2.97 10.01 -9.04
CA SER A 72 -2.97 10.32 -10.48
C SER A 72 -4.20 11.13 -10.92
N SER A 73 -5.17 11.36 -10.03
CA SER A 73 -6.46 12.00 -10.36
C SER A 73 -6.31 13.41 -10.90
N ASP A 74 -7.16 13.81 -11.86
CA ASP A 74 -7.29 15.19 -12.29
C ASP A 74 -7.82 16.11 -11.16
N ALA A 75 -8.58 15.56 -10.21
CA ALA A 75 -9.07 16.29 -9.04
C ALA A 75 -8.01 16.35 -7.93
N SER A 76 -7.46 17.54 -7.64
CA SER A 76 -6.41 17.73 -6.62
C SER A 76 -6.81 17.14 -5.26
N ARG A 77 -8.07 17.30 -4.83
CA ARG A 77 -8.56 16.78 -3.56
C ARG A 77 -8.34 15.27 -3.39
N TYR A 78 -8.39 14.47 -4.47
CA TYR A 78 -8.16 13.03 -4.41
C TYR A 78 -6.67 12.72 -4.39
N ARG A 79 -5.85 13.55 -5.08
CA ARG A 79 -4.39 13.45 -4.97
C ARG A 79 -3.93 13.75 -3.55
N ASP A 80 -4.43 14.86 -2.96
CA ASP A 80 -4.08 15.27 -1.61
C ASP A 80 -4.43 14.19 -0.57
N LYS A 81 -5.65 13.62 -0.65
CA LYS A 81 -6.07 12.49 0.20
C LYS A 81 -5.19 11.25 0.00
N GLY A 82 -4.84 10.92 -1.24
CA GLY A 82 -3.96 9.80 -1.57
C GLY A 82 -2.56 10.00 -0.98
N MET A 83 -2.01 11.21 -1.10
CA MET A 83 -0.71 11.58 -0.52
C MET A 83 -0.70 11.47 1.01
N GLU A 84 -1.73 11.99 1.67
CA GLU A 84 -1.88 11.90 3.12
C GLU A 84 -1.98 10.43 3.58
N TYR A 85 -2.79 9.65 2.90
CA TYR A 85 -2.94 8.22 3.19
C TYR A 85 -1.61 7.45 3.05
N ILE A 86 -0.87 7.64 1.96
CA ILE A 86 0.42 6.96 1.77
C ILE A 86 1.44 7.39 2.82
N ARG A 87 1.49 8.68 3.22
CA ARG A 87 2.33 9.13 4.32
C ARG A 87 1.98 8.43 5.63
N THR A 88 0.69 8.26 5.92
CA THR A 88 0.23 7.49 7.09
C THR A 88 0.72 6.04 7.03
N LEU A 89 0.65 5.39 5.86
CA LEU A 89 1.18 4.03 5.69
C LEU A 89 2.69 3.96 5.91
N ILE A 90 3.43 4.95 5.44
CA ILE A 90 4.88 5.04 5.66
C ILE A 90 5.19 5.17 7.16
N ASP A 91 4.43 5.98 7.89
CA ASP A 91 4.57 6.13 9.34
C ASP A 91 4.27 4.83 10.08
N MET A 92 3.20 4.13 9.70
CA MET A 92 2.87 2.80 10.24
C MET A 92 3.98 1.77 9.95
N ALA A 93 4.49 1.73 8.71
CA ALA A 93 5.58 0.86 8.33
C ALA A 93 6.83 1.09 9.20
N SER A 94 7.11 2.34 9.53
CA SER A 94 8.21 2.70 10.44
C SER A 94 7.99 2.14 11.85
N VAL A 95 6.76 2.20 12.38
CA VAL A 95 6.42 1.61 13.69
C VAL A 95 6.60 0.10 13.68
N PHE A 96 6.19 -0.58 12.61
CA PHE A 96 6.32 -2.04 12.47
C PHE A 96 7.77 -2.50 12.21
N GLY A 97 8.64 -1.60 11.79
CA GLY A 97 9.97 -1.98 11.27
C GLY A 97 9.89 -2.68 9.91
N SER A 98 8.82 -2.44 9.16
CA SER A 98 8.68 -2.91 7.79
C SER A 98 9.64 -2.15 6.87
N PRO A 99 10.37 -2.82 5.97
CA PRO A 99 11.29 -2.14 5.08
C PRO A 99 10.60 -1.46 3.88
N TYR A 100 9.30 -1.67 3.70
CA TYR A 100 8.54 -1.11 2.58
C TYR A 100 7.04 -0.97 2.89
N VAL A 101 6.38 -0.15 2.08
CA VAL A 101 4.92 -0.11 1.90
C VAL A 101 4.64 -0.65 0.50
N ALA A 102 3.77 -1.65 0.38
CA ALA A 102 3.36 -2.24 -0.89
C ALA A 102 1.98 -1.74 -1.35
N GLY A 103 1.67 -1.98 -2.62
CA GLY A 103 0.34 -1.79 -3.19
C GLY A 103 0.31 -0.94 -4.46
N PRO A 104 -0.87 -0.81 -5.09
CA PRO A 104 -1.07 -0.06 -6.33
C PRO A 104 -1.19 1.45 -6.09
N MET A 105 -0.23 2.04 -5.39
CA MET A 105 -0.29 3.42 -4.89
C MET A 105 -0.20 4.51 -5.96
N TYR A 106 0.01 4.15 -7.22
CA TYR A 106 0.12 5.07 -8.35
C TYR A 106 -1.24 5.61 -8.85
N ALA A 107 -2.34 4.88 -8.64
CA ALA A 107 -3.68 5.26 -9.07
C ALA A 107 -4.75 4.54 -8.23
N ALA A 108 -6.01 4.97 -8.36
CA ALA A 108 -7.13 4.26 -7.75
C ALA A 108 -7.35 2.87 -8.37
N THR A 109 -7.59 1.88 -7.53
CA THR A 109 -8.12 0.57 -7.93
C THR A 109 -9.58 0.72 -8.40
N GLY A 110 -9.97 -0.02 -9.43
CA GLY A 110 -11.29 0.09 -10.08
C GLY A 110 -11.31 1.10 -11.23
N LYS A 111 -10.19 1.75 -11.55
CA LYS A 111 -10.03 2.67 -12.68
C LYS A 111 -9.62 1.89 -13.93
N ALA A 112 -10.53 1.03 -14.41
CA ALA A 112 -10.34 0.16 -15.57
C ALA A 112 -11.20 0.67 -16.74
N ARG A 113 -10.71 1.68 -17.48
CA ARG A 113 -11.41 2.34 -18.57
C ARG A 113 -10.45 2.69 -19.70
N MET A 114 -10.97 3.00 -20.87
CA MET A 114 -10.15 3.47 -21.98
C MET A 114 -9.96 4.99 -21.88
N ALA A 115 -8.92 5.44 -21.16
CA ALA A 115 -8.53 6.83 -21.12
C ALA A 115 -7.88 7.26 -22.45
N SER A 116 -8.04 8.53 -22.83
CA SER A 116 -7.32 9.10 -23.97
C SER A 116 -5.81 9.15 -23.70
N GLU A 117 -5.01 9.23 -24.75
CA GLU A 117 -3.55 9.35 -24.62
C GLU A 117 -3.14 10.61 -23.83
N GLU A 118 -3.81 11.72 -24.11
CA GLU A 118 -3.59 12.97 -23.38
C GLU A 118 -3.90 12.82 -21.88
N GLU A 119 -5.02 12.17 -21.54
CA GLU A 119 -5.40 11.92 -20.16
C GLU A 119 -4.39 11.01 -19.47
N ARG A 120 -3.97 9.93 -20.11
CA ARG A 120 -2.95 9.02 -19.58
C ARG A 120 -1.63 9.73 -19.31
N THR A 121 -1.15 10.54 -20.26
CA THR A 121 0.08 11.31 -20.12
C THR A 121 0.01 12.26 -18.93
N ARG A 122 -1.07 12.99 -18.80
CA ARG A 122 -1.29 13.93 -17.70
C ARG A 122 -1.36 13.23 -16.34
N GLN A 123 -2.12 12.14 -16.24
CA GLN A 123 -2.27 11.37 -14.99
C GLN A 123 -0.97 10.67 -14.60
N ARG A 124 -0.20 10.19 -15.59
CA ARG A 124 1.13 9.64 -15.35
C ARG A 124 2.06 10.70 -14.77
N ALA A 125 2.06 11.91 -15.28
CA ALA A 125 2.86 13.00 -14.75
C ALA A 125 2.51 13.30 -13.28
N TYR A 126 1.21 13.39 -12.94
CA TYR A 126 0.80 13.56 -11.54
C TYR A 126 1.28 12.41 -10.64
N ALA A 127 1.14 11.17 -11.10
CA ALA A 127 1.58 10.02 -10.30
C ALA A 127 3.09 10.04 -10.06
N VAL A 128 3.90 10.33 -11.09
CA VAL A 128 5.38 10.39 -10.98
C VAL A 128 5.80 11.48 -10.00
N ASP A 129 5.25 12.70 -10.13
CA ASP A 129 5.61 13.81 -9.24
C ASP A 129 5.25 13.50 -7.79
N ASN A 130 4.06 12.97 -7.55
CA ASN A 130 3.59 12.61 -6.22
C ASN A 130 4.38 11.42 -5.63
N LEU A 131 4.70 10.39 -6.44
CA LEU A 131 5.54 9.27 -5.99
C LEU A 131 6.95 9.71 -5.65
N ARG A 132 7.53 10.67 -6.36
CA ARG A 132 8.85 11.23 -6.06
C ARG A 132 8.87 11.92 -4.70
N ASP A 133 7.86 12.72 -4.39
CA ASP A 133 7.70 13.36 -3.08
C ASP A 133 7.53 12.32 -1.96
N LEU A 134 6.69 11.31 -2.19
CA LEU A 134 6.46 10.24 -1.22
C LEU A 134 7.71 9.38 -1.01
N ALA A 135 8.47 9.09 -2.06
CA ALA A 135 9.73 8.36 -1.97
C ALA A 135 10.77 9.14 -1.16
N GLY A 136 10.82 10.47 -1.35
CA GLY A 136 11.65 11.35 -0.52
C GLY A 136 11.27 11.27 0.96
N TYR A 137 9.98 11.33 1.28
CA TYR A 137 9.48 11.17 2.64
C TYR A 137 9.79 9.80 3.23
N ALA A 138 9.54 8.72 2.47
CA ALA A 138 9.82 7.35 2.88
C ALA A 138 11.32 7.13 3.16
N ALA A 139 12.19 7.70 2.34
CA ALA A 139 13.64 7.61 2.50
C ALA A 139 14.11 8.21 3.84
N THR A 140 13.48 9.28 4.35
CA THR A 140 13.80 9.86 5.67
C THR A 140 13.57 8.88 6.82
N LYS A 141 12.74 7.85 6.60
CA LYS A 141 12.39 6.80 7.57
C LYS A 141 13.02 5.44 7.24
N GLY A 142 13.85 5.37 6.20
CA GLY A 142 14.45 4.11 5.73
C GLY A 142 13.44 3.15 5.08
N ILE A 143 12.29 3.65 4.65
CA ILE A 143 11.21 2.87 4.02
C ILE A 143 11.30 3.02 2.50
N ARG A 144 10.94 1.98 1.77
CA ARG A 144 10.81 1.97 0.30
C ARG A 144 9.34 1.85 -0.09
N LEU A 145 8.99 2.39 -1.24
CA LEU A 145 7.69 2.17 -1.87
C LEU A 145 7.81 1.01 -2.86
N ALA A 146 6.94 0.01 -2.76
CA ALA A 146 6.89 -1.14 -3.65
C ALA A 146 5.59 -1.07 -4.47
N LEU A 147 5.71 -0.64 -5.72
CA LEU A 147 4.57 -0.52 -6.63
C LEU A 147 4.11 -1.90 -7.09
N GLU A 148 2.83 -2.17 -7.00
CA GLU A 148 2.21 -3.42 -7.40
C GLU A 148 1.47 -3.25 -8.74
N PRO A 149 1.95 -3.84 -9.85
CA PRO A 149 1.17 -3.89 -11.07
C PRO A 149 -0.10 -4.73 -10.88
N LEU A 150 -1.26 -4.20 -11.27
CA LEU A 150 -2.52 -4.90 -11.19
C LEU A 150 -2.97 -5.42 -12.57
N ASN A 151 -3.91 -6.35 -12.57
CA ASN A 151 -4.54 -6.80 -13.79
C ASN A 151 -5.40 -5.68 -14.44
N ARG A 152 -5.63 -5.81 -15.76
CA ARG A 152 -6.36 -4.80 -16.56
C ARG A 152 -7.83 -4.62 -16.20
N PHE A 153 -8.40 -5.50 -15.37
CA PHE A 153 -9.78 -5.36 -14.90
C PHE A 153 -9.87 -4.47 -13.65
N GLU A 154 -8.74 -4.23 -12.99
CA GLU A 154 -8.66 -3.40 -11.79
C GLU A 154 -8.04 -2.03 -12.07
N THR A 155 -7.17 -1.92 -13.09
CA THR A 155 -6.59 -0.63 -13.48
C THR A 155 -6.23 -0.59 -14.96
N ASP A 156 -6.30 0.60 -15.54
CA ASP A 156 -5.79 0.91 -16.88
C ASP A 156 -4.41 1.61 -16.85
N PHE A 157 -3.81 1.74 -15.66
CA PHE A 157 -2.63 2.56 -15.45
C PHE A 157 -1.31 1.76 -15.51
N LEU A 158 -1.19 0.69 -14.71
CA LEU A 158 0.03 -0.09 -14.55
C LEU A 158 -0.30 -1.59 -14.45
N ASN A 159 -0.01 -2.35 -15.50
CA ASN A 159 -0.38 -3.76 -15.63
C ASN A 159 0.81 -4.72 -15.75
N THR A 160 1.99 -4.21 -16.05
CA THR A 160 3.20 -5.04 -16.23
C THR A 160 4.38 -4.48 -15.46
N VAL A 161 5.36 -5.35 -15.21
CA VAL A 161 6.62 -4.94 -14.56
C VAL A 161 7.37 -3.93 -15.43
N ASP A 162 7.38 -4.11 -16.75
CA ASP A 162 8.06 -3.18 -17.67
C ASP A 162 7.47 -1.77 -17.59
N GLN A 163 6.11 -1.66 -17.55
CA GLN A 163 5.45 -0.36 -17.31
C GLN A 163 5.83 0.24 -15.94
N GLY A 164 6.06 -0.62 -14.93
CA GLY A 164 6.54 -0.18 -13.62
C GLY A 164 7.95 0.39 -13.68
N VAL A 165 8.86 -0.26 -14.40
CA VAL A 165 10.23 0.24 -14.62
C VAL A 165 10.18 1.59 -15.35
N GLU A 166 9.42 1.70 -16.45
CA GLU A 166 9.22 2.95 -17.17
C GLU A 166 8.61 4.09 -16.33
N LEU A 167 7.85 3.75 -15.27
CA LEU A 167 7.28 4.75 -14.37
C LEU A 167 8.32 5.30 -13.38
N LEU A 168 9.36 4.50 -13.06
CA LEU A 168 10.39 4.82 -12.07
C LEU A 168 11.61 5.53 -12.69
N ASP A 169 11.78 5.45 -14.01
CA ASP A 169 12.84 6.13 -14.77
C ASP A 169 12.48 7.61 -15.04
#